data_2f65933882b742ba5b34596c1317f9b7
#
_entry.id   2f65933882b742ba5b34596c1317f9b7
#
_cell.length_a   1.000
_cell.length_b   1.000
_cell.length_c   1.000
_cell.angle_alpha   90.00
_cell.angle_beta   90.00
_cell.angle_gamma   90.00
#
_symmetry.space_group_name_H-M   'P 1'
#
loop_
_entity.id
_entity.type
_entity.pdbx_description
1 polymer ?
#
loop_
_entity_poly.entity_id
_entity_poly.type
_entity_poly.pdbx_seq_one_letter_code
_entity_poly.pdbx_strand_id
1 'polypeptide(L)'
;MTTKLNSVTNKLLEKELISNSQLESINQYEALGIFSLHNELRFLLYLAVLLFTSGVGVIIYKNIDSIGHIAILGLLFALTGLGFYFCFRKAKGFYKEEVVFDSPVYDYIVLLCTILSCVFIGYLQFQYQVFGYGLSSLVCSAVGFFCAYYFDNKSALSIGISGLATFIGITVTPKSVFESEIYNNPLLSYYGLGLGILLILWVEYSNKISLKKHFQLVLLSFAQQLIGICCIAGLLESFWFIFIVVLSATVYYFYKISYELQSVFLFVFTLLYGYIGFNIVLFKFIDAIDFSSFGEIVIILAPIYFIGSIFGFIRIIQHFNKEKA
;
A
#
# COMPACT_ATOMS: atom_id res chain seq x y z
N MET A 1 -6.47 -27.66 7.67
CA MET A 1 -5.83 -26.64 8.51
C MET A 1 -5.27 -27.25 9.80
N THR A 2 -5.95 -28.18 10.41
CA THR A 2 -5.57 -28.96 11.61
C THR A 2 -4.22 -29.69 11.50
N THR A 3 -3.91 -30.33 10.38
CA THR A 3 -2.63 -31.06 10.16
C THR A 3 -1.38 -30.18 10.18
N LYS A 4 -1.50 -28.92 9.83
CA LYS A 4 -0.37 -27.97 9.80
C LYS A 4 -0.05 -27.41 11.19
N LEU A 5 -1.07 -27.21 12.01
CA LEU A 5 -0.92 -26.70 13.37
C LEU A 5 -0.28 -27.76 14.27
N ASN A 6 -0.73 -29.02 14.17
CA ASN A 6 -0.15 -30.17 14.89
C ASN A 6 1.35 -30.39 14.58
N SER A 7 1.78 -30.07 13.36
CA SER A 7 3.21 -30.15 13.00
C SER A 7 4.03 -29.03 13.62
N VAL A 8 3.45 -27.83 13.81
CA VAL A 8 4.13 -26.70 14.44
C VAL A 8 4.20 -26.86 15.94
N THR A 9 3.12 -27.30 16.60
CA THR A 9 3.09 -27.51 18.04
C THR A 9 4.03 -28.63 18.46
N ASN A 10 4.13 -29.73 17.69
CA ASN A 10 5.09 -30.79 17.94
C ASN A 10 6.56 -30.33 17.79
N LYS A 11 6.85 -29.48 16.80
CA LYS A 11 8.19 -28.85 16.63
C LYS A 11 8.54 -27.91 17.79
N LEU A 12 7.55 -27.21 18.35
CA LEU A 12 7.76 -26.35 19.52
C LEU A 12 8.05 -27.17 20.78
N LEU A 13 7.41 -28.34 20.91
CA LEU A 13 7.68 -29.28 21.99
C LEU A 13 9.09 -29.90 21.86
N GLU A 14 9.47 -30.36 20.66
CA GLU A 14 10.81 -30.88 20.34
C GLU A 14 11.93 -29.89 20.65
N LYS A 15 11.65 -28.58 20.50
CA LYS A 15 12.59 -27.50 20.81
C LYS A 15 12.51 -27.02 22.26
N GLU A 16 11.76 -27.72 23.12
CA GLU A 16 11.55 -27.39 24.55
C GLU A 16 11.00 -25.97 24.78
N LEU A 17 10.36 -25.35 23.75
CA LEU A 17 9.78 -24.03 23.84
C LEU A 17 8.40 -24.03 24.53
N ILE A 18 7.73 -25.19 24.59
CA ILE A 18 6.47 -25.39 25.30
C ILE A 18 6.55 -26.64 26.15
N SER A 19 5.84 -26.65 27.30
CA SER A 19 5.72 -27.82 28.16
C SER A 19 4.61 -28.74 27.67
N ASN A 20 4.65 -30.02 28.13
CA ASN A 20 3.59 -31.00 27.85
C ASN A 20 2.21 -30.53 28.31
N SER A 21 2.11 -29.81 29.42
CA SER A 21 0.86 -29.26 29.93
C SER A 21 0.32 -28.13 29.02
N GLN A 22 1.21 -27.34 28.43
CA GLN A 22 0.83 -26.31 27.44
C GLN A 22 0.38 -26.93 26.12
N LEU A 23 1.04 -28.03 25.69
CA LEU A 23 0.60 -28.77 24.51
C LEU A 23 -0.81 -29.33 24.69
N GLU A 24 -1.07 -29.91 25.88
CA GLU A 24 -2.37 -30.48 26.20
C GLU A 24 -3.47 -29.41 26.24
N SER A 25 -3.17 -28.23 26.79
CA SER A 25 -4.06 -27.09 26.77
C SER A 25 -4.34 -26.58 25.30
N ILE A 26 -3.33 -26.53 24.46
CA ILE A 26 -3.47 -26.18 23.05
C ILE A 26 -4.37 -27.16 22.30
N ASN A 27 -4.15 -28.47 22.53
CA ASN A 27 -4.95 -29.53 21.92
C ASN A 27 -6.41 -29.50 22.42
N GLN A 28 -6.65 -29.18 23.70
CA GLN A 28 -8.00 -29.00 24.24
C GLN A 28 -8.71 -27.78 23.58
N TYR A 29 -8.00 -26.65 23.40
CA TYR A 29 -8.54 -25.49 22.67
C TYR A 29 -8.85 -25.83 21.23
N GLU A 30 -7.99 -26.61 20.56
CA GLU A 30 -8.20 -27.04 19.19
C GLU A 30 -9.40 -27.99 19.04
N ALA A 31 -9.58 -28.89 20.03
CA ALA A 31 -10.72 -29.81 20.08
C ALA A 31 -12.08 -29.09 20.27
N LEU A 32 -12.08 -27.88 20.83
CA LEU A 32 -13.29 -27.07 20.97
C LEU A 32 -13.79 -26.53 19.63
N GLY A 33 -13.02 -26.66 18.53
CA GLY A 33 -13.41 -26.20 17.19
C GLY A 33 -13.70 -24.70 17.10
N ILE A 34 -13.11 -23.90 17.99
CA ILE A 34 -13.32 -22.44 18.02
C ILE A 34 -12.72 -21.85 16.78
N PHE A 35 -13.56 -21.37 15.89
CA PHE A 35 -13.16 -20.69 14.67
C PHE A 35 -12.76 -19.26 15.02
N SER A 36 -11.49 -18.89 14.74
CA SER A 36 -11.05 -17.51 14.93
C SER A 36 -11.61 -16.62 13.83
N LEU A 37 -12.67 -15.87 14.13
CA LEU A 37 -13.27 -14.88 13.23
C LEU A 37 -12.50 -13.54 13.22
N HIS A 38 -11.30 -13.49 13.77
CA HIS A 38 -10.59 -12.23 13.96
C HIS A 38 -10.31 -11.50 12.64
N ASN A 39 -9.85 -12.23 11.62
CA ASN A 39 -9.53 -11.62 10.32
C ASN A 39 -10.79 -11.21 9.55
N GLU A 40 -11.85 -12.02 9.62
CA GLU A 40 -13.15 -11.73 9.01
C GLU A 40 -13.80 -10.51 9.67
N LEU A 41 -13.75 -10.40 10.99
CA LEU A 41 -14.26 -9.23 11.71
C LEU A 41 -13.43 -7.97 11.38
N ARG A 42 -12.11 -8.07 11.24
CA ARG A 42 -11.29 -6.96 10.78
C ARG A 42 -11.70 -6.51 9.38
N PHE A 43 -11.86 -7.45 8.46
CA PHE A 43 -12.32 -7.15 7.09
C PHE A 43 -13.69 -6.48 7.10
N LEU A 44 -14.65 -7.01 7.87
CA LEU A 44 -15.98 -6.42 8.02
C LEU A 44 -15.93 -4.99 8.59
N LEU A 45 -15.04 -4.72 9.55
CA LEU A 45 -14.85 -3.38 10.09
C LEU A 45 -14.28 -2.41 9.05
N TYR A 46 -13.30 -2.83 8.25
CA TYR A 46 -12.82 -2.02 7.11
C TYR A 46 -13.94 -1.75 6.11
N LEU A 47 -14.70 -2.78 5.75
CA LEU A 47 -15.82 -2.66 4.83
C LEU A 47 -16.89 -1.72 5.41
N ALA A 48 -17.19 -1.80 6.69
CA ALA A 48 -18.13 -0.91 7.37
C ALA A 48 -17.69 0.55 7.30
N VAL A 49 -16.40 0.84 7.53
CA VAL A 49 -15.85 2.21 7.39
C VAL A 49 -16.00 2.72 5.97
N LEU A 50 -15.66 1.90 4.97
CA LEU A 50 -15.77 2.27 3.56
C LEU A 50 -17.23 2.49 3.13
N LEU A 51 -18.13 1.59 3.54
CA LEU A 51 -19.57 1.72 3.23
C LEU A 51 -20.19 2.93 3.93
N PHE A 52 -19.82 3.19 5.19
CA PHE A 52 -20.31 4.37 5.91
C PHE A 52 -19.86 5.66 5.24
N THR A 53 -18.56 5.78 4.91
CA THR A 53 -18.03 6.99 4.26
C THR A 53 -18.60 7.19 2.86
N SER A 54 -18.75 6.13 2.07
CA SER A 54 -19.38 6.22 0.75
C SER A 54 -20.88 6.50 0.85
N GLY A 55 -21.58 5.90 1.82
CA GLY A 55 -23.00 6.17 2.11
C GLY A 55 -23.25 7.64 2.48
N VAL A 56 -22.42 8.20 3.36
CA VAL A 56 -22.45 9.63 3.68
C VAL A 56 -22.23 10.48 2.43
N GLY A 57 -21.27 10.12 1.56
CA GLY A 57 -21.02 10.80 0.30
C GLY A 57 -22.24 10.81 -0.63
N VAL A 58 -22.95 9.68 -0.76
CA VAL A 58 -24.17 9.58 -1.58
C VAL A 58 -25.31 10.40 -1.02
N ILE A 59 -25.51 10.40 0.31
CA ILE A 59 -26.55 11.20 0.96
C ILE A 59 -26.29 12.70 0.74
N ILE A 60 -25.04 13.14 0.90
CA ILE A 60 -24.63 14.51 0.62
C ILE A 60 -24.94 14.86 -0.83
N TYR A 61 -24.50 14.03 -1.77
CA TYR A 61 -24.70 14.27 -3.20
C TYR A 61 -26.18 14.39 -3.60
N LYS A 62 -27.05 13.50 -3.07
CA LYS A 62 -28.49 13.50 -3.38
C LYS A 62 -29.26 14.66 -2.77
N ASN A 63 -28.83 15.19 -1.65
CA ASN A 63 -29.57 16.20 -0.89
C ASN A 63 -28.86 17.56 -0.87
N ILE A 64 -27.87 17.76 -1.73
CA ILE A 64 -27.00 18.94 -1.72
C ILE A 64 -27.79 20.24 -1.89
N ASP A 65 -28.81 20.24 -2.76
CA ASP A 65 -29.64 21.41 -3.07
C ASP A 65 -30.65 21.73 -1.96
N SER A 66 -31.08 20.72 -1.16
CA SER A 66 -32.09 20.90 -0.12
C SER A 66 -31.52 21.16 1.27
N ILE A 67 -30.34 20.63 1.58
CA ILE A 67 -29.71 20.77 2.92
C ILE A 67 -28.82 22.00 2.99
N GLY A 68 -28.29 22.45 1.87
CA GLY A 68 -27.33 23.55 1.79
C GLY A 68 -25.89 23.16 2.16
N HIS A 69 -24.94 23.69 1.43
CA HIS A 69 -23.52 23.35 1.56
C HIS A 69 -22.92 23.62 2.95
N ILE A 70 -23.37 24.70 3.61
CA ILE A 70 -22.88 25.08 4.94
C ILE A 70 -23.32 24.07 6.00
N ALA A 71 -24.55 23.57 5.91
CA ALA A 71 -25.06 22.57 6.86
C ALA A 71 -24.31 21.24 6.70
N ILE A 72 -23.99 20.84 5.47
CA ILE A 72 -23.20 19.64 5.18
C ILE A 72 -21.79 19.78 5.75
N LEU A 73 -21.12 20.91 5.52
CA LEU A 73 -19.80 21.19 6.09
C LEU A 73 -19.83 21.21 7.61
N GLY A 74 -20.86 21.83 8.20
CA GLY A 74 -21.05 21.85 9.65
C GLY A 74 -21.22 20.45 10.24
N LEU A 75 -22.00 19.58 9.57
CA LEU A 75 -22.16 18.18 9.98
C LEU A 75 -20.85 17.39 9.88
N LEU A 76 -20.13 17.49 8.76
CA LEU A 76 -18.84 16.83 8.57
C LEU A 76 -17.81 17.29 9.60
N PHE A 77 -17.75 18.59 9.86
CA PHE A 77 -16.89 19.18 10.87
C PHE A 77 -17.21 18.66 12.27
N ALA A 78 -18.50 18.62 12.65
CA ALA A 78 -18.94 18.11 13.94
C ALA A 78 -18.62 16.63 14.12
N LEU A 79 -18.91 15.79 13.11
CA LEU A 79 -18.59 14.36 13.15
C LEU A 79 -17.08 14.11 13.25
N THR A 80 -16.29 14.83 12.47
CA THR A 80 -14.84 14.75 12.51
C THR A 80 -14.29 15.19 13.86
N GLY A 81 -14.78 16.31 14.39
CA GLY A 81 -14.39 16.86 15.70
C GLY A 81 -14.73 15.93 16.86
N LEU A 82 -15.94 15.37 16.88
CA LEU A 82 -16.34 14.37 17.88
C LEU A 82 -15.48 13.11 17.79
N GLY A 83 -15.21 12.63 16.58
CA GLY A 83 -14.33 11.49 16.37
C GLY A 83 -12.91 11.74 16.89
N PHE A 84 -12.31 12.88 16.57
CA PHE A 84 -10.99 13.24 17.11
C PHE A 84 -10.99 13.43 18.62
N TYR A 85 -12.04 14.01 19.19
CA TYR A 85 -12.17 14.10 20.64
C TYR A 85 -12.06 12.72 21.30
N PHE A 86 -12.74 11.71 20.74
CA PHE A 86 -12.63 10.32 21.19
C PHE A 86 -11.22 9.76 21.00
N CYS A 87 -10.59 10.02 19.84
CA CYS A 87 -9.25 9.57 19.56
C CYS A 87 -8.25 10.14 20.56
N PHE A 88 -8.29 11.45 20.82
CA PHE A 88 -7.38 12.12 21.77
C PHE A 88 -7.60 11.65 23.22
N ARG A 89 -8.86 11.42 23.61
CA ARG A 89 -9.18 10.95 24.96
C ARG A 89 -8.60 9.55 25.26
N LYS A 90 -8.50 8.68 24.23
CA LYS A 90 -7.98 7.33 24.35
C LYS A 90 -6.52 7.20 23.93
N ALA A 91 -5.95 8.24 23.31
CA ALA A 91 -4.59 8.23 22.85
C ALA A 91 -3.61 8.10 24.02
N LYS A 92 -2.62 7.22 23.86
CA LYS A 92 -1.51 7.10 24.82
C LYS A 92 -0.44 8.19 24.61
N GLY A 93 -0.59 9.04 23.58
CA GLY A 93 0.39 10.04 23.17
C GLY A 93 1.33 9.51 22.09
N PHE A 94 2.38 10.28 21.79
CA PHE A 94 3.39 9.90 20.81
C PHE A 94 4.43 8.96 21.43
N TYR A 95 4.56 7.76 20.87
CA TYR A 95 5.59 6.78 21.22
C TYR A 95 6.43 6.43 20.00
N LYS A 96 7.70 6.09 20.21
CA LYS A 96 8.59 5.64 19.13
C LYS A 96 8.30 4.20 18.69
N GLU A 97 7.85 3.37 19.62
CA GLU A 97 7.51 1.96 19.41
C GLU A 97 6.05 1.78 19.02
N GLU A 98 5.69 0.56 18.60
CA GLU A 98 4.32 0.20 18.27
C GLU A 98 3.45 0.21 19.53
N VAL A 99 2.34 0.93 19.47
CA VAL A 99 1.37 1.01 20.56
C VAL A 99 0.23 0.03 20.28
N VAL A 100 0.16 -1.03 21.06
CA VAL A 100 -0.96 -1.99 20.97
C VAL A 100 -2.11 -1.48 21.84
N PHE A 101 -3.29 -1.40 21.25
CA PHE A 101 -4.54 -1.09 21.94
C PHE A 101 -5.32 -2.38 22.21
N ASP A 102 -5.99 -2.46 23.35
CA ASP A 102 -6.78 -3.64 23.74
C ASP A 102 -7.98 -3.88 22.80
N SER A 103 -8.45 -2.84 22.13
CA SER A 103 -9.56 -2.93 21.18
C SER A 103 -9.16 -2.44 19.79
N PRO A 104 -9.31 -3.26 18.75
CA PRO A 104 -9.05 -2.86 17.37
C PRO A 104 -9.99 -1.75 16.87
N VAL A 105 -11.11 -1.52 17.56
CA VAL A 105 -12.09 -0.45 17.23
C VAL A 105 -11.45 0.93 17.24
N TYR A 106 -10.42 1.14 18.08
CA TYR A 106 -9.71 2.41 18.13
C TYR A 106 -9.06 2.75 16.79
N ASP A 107 -8.37 1.80 16.18
CA ASP A 107 -7.70 1.99 14.87
C ASP A 107 -8.69 2.35 13.77
N TYR A 108 -9.90 1.77 13.81
CA TYR A 108 -10.95 2.09 12.83
C TYR A 108 -11.57 3.47 13.05
N ILE A 109 -11.69 3.91 14.30
CA ILE A 109 -12.16 5.27 14.60
C ILE A 109 -11.12 6.30 14.09
N VAL A 110 -9.83 6.06 14.31
CA VAL A 110 -8.75 6.92 13.78
C VAL A 110 -8.80 6.96 12.24
N LEU A 111 -8.96 5.80 11.60
CA LEU A 111 -9.09 5.71 10.14
C LEU A 111 -10.33 6.49 9.65
N LEU A 112 -11.48 6.30 10.30
CA LEU A 112 -12.71 7.00 9.96
C LEU A 112 -12.53 8.52 10.06
N CYS A 113 -11.94 9.02 11.17
CA CYS A 113 -11.67 10.45 11.36
C CYS A 113 -10.72 11.00 10.29
N THR A 114 -9.70 10.23 9.91
CA THR A 114 -8.76 10.61 8.86
C THR A 114 -9.48 10.73 7.51
N ILE A 115 -10.32 9.76 7.16
CA ILE A 115 -11.11 9.78 5.91
C ILE A 115 -12.12 10.94 5.93
N LEU A 116 -12.86 11.12 7.02
CA LEU A 116 -13.82 12.23 7.15
C LEU A 116 -13.14 13.60 7.03
N SER A 117 -11.93 13.75 7.57
CA SER A 117 -11.13 14.97 7.40
C SER A 117 -10.80 15.21 5.93
N CYS A 118 -10.35 14.16 5.21
CA CYS A 118 -10.07 14.26 3.78
C CYS A 118 -11.34 14.59 2.97
N VAL A 119 -12.48 13.99 3.31
CA VAL A 119 -13.79 14.31 2.71
C VAL A 119 -14.18 15.75 2.96
N PHE A 120 -14.02 16.24 4.19
CA PHE A 120 -14.30 17.65 4.55
C PHE A 120 -13.43 18.61 3.74
N ILE A 121 -12.11 18.37 3.68
CA ILE A 121 -11.15 19.20 2.92
C ILE A 121 -11.48 19.15 1.43
N GLY A 122 -11.76 17.97 0.87
CA GLY A 122 -12.11 17.79 -0.52
C GLY A 122 -13.42 18.48 -0.89
N TYR A 123 -14.44 18.37 -0.03
CA TYR A 123 -15.73 19.05 -0.23
C TYR A 123 -15.59 20.58 -0.17
N LEU A 124 -14.80 21.08 0.79
CA LEU A 124 -14.52 22.50 0.94
C LEU A 124 -13.77 23.04 -0.30
N GLN A 125 -12.83 22.27 -0.85
CA GLN A 125 -12.14 22.62 -2.09
C GLN A 125 -13.08 22.58 -3.29
N PHE A 126 -13.90 21.54 -3.43
CA PHE A 126 -14.80 21.39 -4.55
C PHE A 126 -15.82 22.53 -4.63
N GLN A 127 -16.41 22.89 -3.48
CA GLN A 127 -17.47 23.89 -3.42
C GLN A 127 -16.98 25.35 -3.40
N TYR A 128 -15.88 25.60 -2.69
CA TYR A 128 -15.44 26.98 -2.42
C TYR A 128 -14.06 27.30 -3.00
N GLN A 129 -13.38 26.31 -3.58
CA GLN A 129 -12.05 26.46 -4.23
C GLN A 129 -11.00 27.17 -3.33
N VAL A 130 -11.03 26.86 -2.03
CA VAL A 130 -10.24 27.58 -1.00
C VAL A 130 -8.73 27.41 -1.17
N PHE A 131 -8.27 26.21 -1.52
CA PHE A 131 -6.84 25.88 -1.52
C PHE A 131 -6.27 25.58 -2.89
N GLY A 132 -7.09 25.27 -3.89
CA GLY A 132 -6.67 24.60 -5.11
C GLY A 132 -6.47 23.09 -4.91
N TYR A 133 -6.60 22.29 -5.98
CA TYR A 133 -6.61 20.82 -5.88
C TYR A 133 -5.30 20.23 -5.36
N GLY A 134 -4.15 20.77 -5.78
CA GLY A 134 -2.85 20.30 -5.30
C GLY A 134 -2.69 20.51 -3.78
N LEU A 135 -2.92 21.75 -3.32
CA LEU A 135 -2.75 22.06 -1.89
C LEU A 135 -3.73 21.30 -1.01
N SER A 136 -4.96 21.03 -1.46
CA SER A 136 -5.94 20.20 -0.75
C SER A 136 -5.41 18.79 -0.52
N SER A 137 -4.77 18.18 -1.54
CA SER A 137 -4.14 16.86 -1.40
C SER A 137 -2.96 16.89 -0.42
N LEU A 138 -2.18 17.98 -0.40
CA LEU A 138 -1.10 18.14 0.56
C LEU A 138 -1.62 18.27 1.99
N VAL A 139 -2.73 19.01 2.22
CA VAL A 139 -3.35 19.12 3.54
C VAL A 139 -3.91 17.77 3.99
N CYS A 140 -4.56 17.01 3.09
CA CYS A 140 -5.00 15.64 3.39
C CYS A 140 -3.82 14.74 3.75
N SER A 141 -2.70 14.86 3.02
CA SER A 141 -1.46 14.13 3.33
C SER A 141 -0.94 14.49 4.73
N ALA A 142 -0.88 15.76 5.08
CA ALA A 142 -0.43 16.21 6.40
C ALA A 142 -1.32 15.66 7.53
N VAL A 143 -2.65 15.67 7.37
CA VAL A 143 -3.59 15.05 8.30
C VAL A 143 -3.35 13.55 8.42
N GLY A 144 -3.15 12.85 7.29
CA GLY A 144 -2.85 11.42 7.27
C GLY A 144 -1.57 11.07 8.02
N PHE A 145 -0.48 11.80 7.78
CA PHE A 145 0.79 11.62 8.52
C PHE A 145 0.65 11.96 9.99
N PHE A 146 -0.02 13.05 10.34
CA PHE A 146 -0.28 13.39 11.74
C PHE A 146 -1.03 12.26 12.45
N CYS A 147 -2.13 11.78 11.89
CA CYS A 147 -2.91 10.68 12.45
C CYS A 147 -2.08 9.39 12.55
N ALA A 148 -1.27 9.08 11.52
CA ALA A 148 -0.40 7.91 11.53
C ALA A 148 0.62 7.94 12.66
N TYR A 149 1.37 9.02 12.78
CA TYR A 149 2.47 9.09 13.76
C TYR A 149 1.99 9.33 15.19
N TYR A 150 0.93 10.14 15.37
CA TYR A 150 0.43 10.46 16.69
C TYR A 150 -0.43 9.33 17.28
N PHE A 151 -1.35 8.76 16.49
CA PHE A 151 -2.26 7.70 16.93
C PHE A 151 -1.76 6.28 16.58
N ASP A 152 -0.58 6.15 15.98
CA ASP A 152 0.04 4.88 15.61
C ASP A 152 -0.78 4.03 14.62
N ASN A 153 -1.32 4.65 13.58
CA ASN A 153 -2.24 4.00 12.66
C ASN A 153 -1.63 3.78 11.26
N LYS A 154 -1.45 2.50 10.87
CA LYS A 154 -0.90 2.10 9.56
C LYS A 154 -1.78 2.51 8.38
N SER A 155 -3.11 2.51 8.56
CA SER A 155 -4.04 2.89 7.50
C SER A 155 -4.03 4.40 7.24
N ALA A 156 -3.93 5.21 8.30
CA ALA A 156 -3.77 6.65 8.18
C ALA A 156 -2.45 7.01 7.46
N LEU A 157 -1.37 6.23 7.70
CA LEU A 157 -0.10 6.38 6.98
C LEU A 157 -0.29 6.19 5.47
N SER A 158 -1.04 5.16 5.07
CA SER A 158 -1.34 4.92 3.66
C SER A 158 -2.07 6.10 3.01
N ILE A 159 -3.03 6.71 3.73
CA ILE A 159 -3.72 7.92 3.28
C ILE A 159 -2.74 9.09 3.14
N GLY A 160 -1.84 9.27 4.11
CA GLY A 160 -0.81 10.31 4.07
C GLY A 160 0.10 10.20 2.84
N ILE A 161 0.62 9.00 2.58
CA ILE A 161 1.48 8.74 1.42
C ILE A 161 0.71 8.93 0.10
N SER A 162 -0.52 8.41 0.01
CA SER A 162 -1.38 8.56 -1.18
C SER A 162 -1.70 10.04 -1.45
N GLY A 163 -1.99 10.83 -0.41
CA GLY A 163 -2.23 12.26 -0.52
C GLY A 163 -1.00 13.00 -1.04
N LEU A 164 0.21 12.62 -0.60
CA LEU A 164 1.46 13.20 -1.09
C LEU A 164 1.73 12.83 -2.55
N ALA A 165 1.50 11.58 -2.94
CA ALA A 165 1.61 11.14 -4.32
C ALA A 165 0.62 11.88 -5.24
N THR A 166 -0.62 12.06 -4.77
CA THR A 166 -1.65 12.83 -5.48
C THR A 166 -1.26 14.29 -5.63
N PHE A 167 -0.71 14.92 -4.59
CA PHE A 167 -0.20 16.30 -4.66
C PHE A 167 0.85 16.45 -5.76
N ILE A 168 1.83 15.54 -5.80
CA ILE A 168 2.88 15.53 -6.83
C ILE A 168 2.24 15.33 -8.21
N GLY A 169 1.34 14.35 -8.37
CA GLY A 169 0.66 14.08 -9.63
C GLY A 169 -0.07 15.31 -10.17
N ILE A 170 -0.91 15.95 -9.37
CA ILE A 170 -1.66 17.15 -9.75
C ILE A 170 -0.74 18.33 -10.03
N THR A 171 0.35 18.50 -9.28
CA THR A 171 1.28 19.63 -9.44
C THR A 171 2.09 19.51 -10.72
N VAL A 172 2.51 18.30 -11.08
CA VAL A 172 3.34 18.02 -12.26
C VAL A 172 2.50 17.99 -13.54
N THR A 173 1.27 17.49 -13.46
CA THR A 173 0.38 17.30 -14.61
C THR A 173 -1.00 17.95 -14.41
N PRO A 174 -1.09 19.27 -14.20
CA PRO A 174 -2.35 19.92 -13.81
C PRO A 174 -3.44 19.84 -14.89
N LYS A 175 -3.07 19.74 -16.17
CA LYS A 175 -4.02 19.67 -17.30
C LYS A 175 -4.36 18.24 -17.68
N SER A 176 -3.42 17.32 -17.63
CA SER A 176 -3.60 15.94 -18.10
C SER A 176 -4.38 15.04 -17.15
N VAL A 177 -4.58 15.44 -15.89
CA VAL A 177 -5.48 14.70 -14.97
C VAL A 177 -6.93 14.70 -15.45
N PHE A 178 -7.32 15.73 -16.22
CA PHE A 178 -8.67 15.88 -16.78
C PHE A 178 -8.75 15.57 -18.29
N GLU A 179 -7.61 15.54 -18.98
CA GLU A 179 -7.47 15.15 -20.37
C GLU A 179 -6.73 13.81 -20.40
N SER A 180 -7.16 12.85 -21.19
CA SER A 180 -6.73 11.44 -21.22
C SER A 180 -5.24 11.19 -21.54
N GLU A 181 -4.34 12.15 -21.38
CA GLU A 181 -2.92 12.10 -21.72
C GLU A 181 -1.98 11.98 -20.50
N ILE A 182 -2.46 11.43 -19.38
CA ILE A 182 -1.68 11.28 -18.12
C ILE A 182 -0.37 10.49 -18.34
N TYR A 183 -0.36 9.57 -19.31
CA TYR A 183 0.77 8.66 -19.54
C TYR A 183 1.90 9.25 -20.38
N ASN A 184 1.72 10.42 -20.99
CA ASN A 184 2.70 11.01 -21.92
C ASN A 184 3.60 12.09 -21.30
N ASN A 185 3.59 12.26 -19.96
CA ASN A 185 4.42 13.27 -19.32
C ASN A 185 5.63 12.61 -18.62
N PRO A 186 6.84 12.66 -19.23
CA PRO A 186 8.04 12.04 -18.66
C PRO A 186 8.42 12.62 -17.30
N LEU A 187 8.07 13.88 -17.02
CA LEU A 187 8.34 14.53 -15.73
C LEU A 187 7.63 13.80 -14.58
N LEU A 188 6.43 13.28 -14.80
CA LEU A 188 5.70 12.54 -13.76
C LEU A 188 6.47 11.31 -13.29
N SER A 189 7.09 10.57 -14.20
CA SER A 189 7.92 9.41 -13.88
C SER A 189 9.12 9.78 -13.02
N TYR A 190 9.80 10.90 -13.29
CA TYR A 190 10.93 11.36 -12.49
C TYR A 190 10.51 11.82 -11.08
N TYR A 191 9.41 12.56 -10.96
CA TYR A 191 8.92 13.00 -9.64
C TYR A 191 8.39 11.82 -8.81
N GLY A 192 7.71 10.85 -9.44
CA GLY A 192 7.27 9.62 -8.77
C GLY A 192 8.45 8.77 -8.29
N LEU A 193 9.51 8.65 -9.10
CA LEU A 193 10.77 8.03 -8.68
C LEU A 193 11.39 8.77 -7.48
N GLY A 194 11.43 10.10 -7.52
CA GLY A 194 11.95 10.92 -6.43
C GLY A 194 11.20 10.66 -5.12
N LEU A 195 9.86 10.61 -5.17
CA LEU A 195 9.05 10.27 -4.00
C LEU A 195 9.33 8.86 -3.49
N GLY A 196 9.41 7.86 -4.38
CA GLY A 196 9.70 6.49 -4.01
C GLY A 196 11.06 6.34 -3.33
N ILE A 197 12.11 7.00 -3.85
CA ILE A 197 13.44 7.05 -3.24
C ILE A 197 13.40 7.75 -1.88
N LEU A 198 12.66 8.85 -1.76
CA LEU A 198 12.48 9.57 -0.49
C LEU A 198 11.84 8.68 0.57
N LEU A 199 10.86 7.86 0.21
CA LEU A 199 10.25 6.91 1.14
C LEU A 199 11.25 5.84 1.59
N ILE A 200 12.11 5.32 0.71
CA ILE A 200 13.18 4.38 1.09
C ILE A 200 14.16 5.04 2.07
N LEU A 201 14.61 6.25 1.75
CA LEU A 201 15.52 7.01 2.63
C LEU A 201 14.87 7.28 4.00
N TRP A 202 13.57 7.58 4.03
CA TRP A 202 12.84 7.75 5.26
C TRP A 202 12.77 6.47 6.09
N VAL A 203 12.58 5.31 5.46
CA VAL A 203 12.63 4.00 6.14
C VAL A 203 14.00 3.75 6.74
N GLU A 204 15.07 3.97 5.99
CA GLU A 204 16.44 3.77 6.48
C GLU A 204 16.76 4.71 7.66
N TYR A 205 16.36 5.98 7.58
CA TYR A 205 16.50 6.93 8.66
C TYR A 205 15.67 6.51 9.88
N SER A 206 14.42 6.13 9.68
CA SER A 206 13.47 5.69 10.72
C SER A 206 14.01 4.47 11.48
N ASN A 207 14.61 3.51 10.74
CA ASN A 207 15.25 2.33 11.32
C ASN A 207 16.45 2.68 12.18
N LYS A 208 17.30 3.64 11.76
CA LYS A 208 18.47 4.10 12.52
C LYS A 208 18.08 4.73 13.85
N ILE A 209 17.02 5.54 13.88
CA ILE A 209 16.56 6.22 15.11
C ILE A 209 15.50 5.42 15.88
N SER A 210 15.20 4.19 15.43
CA SER A 210 14.18 3.31 16.01
C SER A 210 12.81 3.98 16.13
N LEU A 211 12.41 4.76 15.10
CA LEU A 211 11.14 5.46 15.06
C LEU A 211 10.13 4.65 14.26
N LYS A 212 9.08 4.13 14.93
CA LYS A 212 7.94 3.47 14.27
C LYS A 212 8.36 2.38 13.25
N LYS A 213 9.27 1.50 13.64
CA LYS A 213 9.78 0.42 12.74
C LYS A 213 8.67 -0.42 12.10
N HIS A 214 7.54 -0.57 12.75
CA HIS A 214 6.39 -1.32 12.22
C HIS A 214 5.71 -0.64 11.02
N PHE A 215 6.03 0.63 10.71
CA PHE A 215 5.61 1.32 9.49
C PHE A 215 6.45 0.97 8.26
N GLN A 216 7.60 0.33 8.47
CA GLN A 216 8.57 -0.01 7.42
C GLN A 216 7.91 -0.75 6.25
N LEU A 217 7.10 -1.78 6.53
CA LEU A 217 6.46 -2.56 5.48
C LEU A 217 5.51 -1.71 4.61
N VAL A 218 4.73 -0.82 5.22
CA VAL A 218 3.81 0.06 4.50
C VAL A 218 4.59 1.03 3.61
N LEU A 219 5.59 1.72 4.17
CA LEU A 219 6.42 2.68 3.45
C LEU A 219 7.15 2.03 2.27
N LEU A 220 7.77 0.85 2.49
CA LEU A 220 8.46 0.11 1.43
C LEU A 220 7.51 -0.41 0.36
N SER A 221 6.29 -0.84 0.73
CA SER A 221 5.28 -1.25 -0.23
C SER A 221 4.89 -0.09 -1.17
N PHE A 222 4.64 1.09 -0.64
CA PHE A 222 4.36 2.27 -1.45
C PHE A 222 5.56 2.70 -2.30
N ALA A 223 6.77 2.70 -1.73
CA ALA A 223 8.00 3.01 -2.46
C ALA A 223 8.20 2.07 -3.66
N GLN A 224 8.00 0.77 -3.45
CA GLN A 224 8.12 -0.25 -4.49
C GLN A 224 7.11 -0.02 -5.62
N GLN A 225 5.84 0.25 -5.30
CA GLN A 225 4.81 0.52 -6.30
C GLN A 225 5.12 1.78 -7.09
N LEU A 226 5.49 2.87 -6.42
CA LEU A 226 5.84 4.14 -7.07
C LEU A 226 7.04 3.97 -8.02
N ILE A 227 8.15 3.41 -7.53
CA ILE A 227 9.36 3.24 -8.34
C ILE A 227 9.08 2.25 -9.48
N GLY A 228 8.41 1.13 -9.21
CA GLY A 228 8.10 0.10 -10.20
C GLY A 228 7.27 0.65 -11.36
N ILE A 229 6.16 1.33 -11.04
CA ILE A 229 5.27 1.93 -12.06
C ILE A 229 6.00 3.02 -12.85
N CYS A 230 6.73 3.92 -12.16
CA CYS A 230 7.48 4.99 -12.82
C CYS A 230 8.61 4.45 -13.71
N CYS A 231 9.32 3.40 -13.29
CA CYS A 231 10.33 2.75 -14.12
C CYS A 231 9.72 2.11 -15.36
N ILE A 232 8.58 1.41 -15.22
CA ILE A 232 7.90 0.78 -16.37
C ILE A 232 7.41 1.86 -17.35
N ALA A 233 6.79 2.94 -16.86
CA ALA A 233 6.39 4.06 -17.71
C ALA A 233 7.61 4.69 -18.39
N GLY A 234 8.69 4.94 -17.66
CA GLY A 234 9.92 5.52 -18.20
C GLY A 234 10.66 4.60 -19.19
N LEU A 235 10.50 3.28 -19.10
CA LEU A 235 11.02 2.35 -20.09
C LEU A 235 10.37 2.51 -21.48
N LEU A 236 9.18 3.08 -21.56
CA LEU A 236 8.49 3.35 -22.80
C LEU A 236 8.93 4.68 -23.45
N GLU A 237 9.62 5.54 -22.68
CA GLU A 237 10.11 6.84 -23.09
C GLU A 237 11.44 6.79 -23.87
N SER A 238 11.88 7.95 -24.38
CA SER A 238 13.11 8.06 -25.18
C SER A 238 14.39 7.76 -24.41
N PHE A 239 14.44 8.12 -23.11
CA PHE A 239 15.60 7.87 -22.25
C PHE A 239 15.49 6.59 -21.41
N TRP A 240 14.96 5.52 -21.99
CA TRP A 240 14.66 4.25 -21.34
C TRP A 240 15.85 3.57 -20.63
N PHE A 241 17.08 3.79 -21.07
CA PHE A 241 18.28 3.19 -20.47
C PHE A 241 18.52 3.61 -19.02
N ILE A 242 18.14 4.84 -18.61
CA ILE A 242 18.22 5.30 -17.22
C ILE A 242 17.28 4.46 -16.36
N PHE A 243 16.07 4.23 -16.85
CA PHE A 243 15.05 3.47 -16.14
C PHE A 243 15.37 1.99 -16.00
N ILE A 244 16.14 1.38 -16.94
CA ILE A 244 16.66 0.02 -16.76
C ILE A 244 17.60 -0.05 -15.56
N VAL A 245 18.54 0.88 -15.46
CA VAL A 245 19.50 0.89 -14.34
C VAL A 245 18.78 1.04 -13.00
N VAL A 246 17.85 2.00 -12.94
CA VAL A 246 17.06 2.24 -11.72
C VAL A 246 16.18 1.02 -11.39
N LEU A 247 15.51 0.43 -12.38
CA LEU A 247 14.68 -0.75 -12.16
C LEU A 247 15.50 -1.93 -11.67
N SER A 248 16.66 -2.19 -12.29
CA SER A 248 17.56 -3.29 -11.89
C SER A 248 18.05 -3.12 -10.46
N ALA A 249 18.46 -1.90 -10.07
CA ALA A 249 18.86 -1.57 -8.71
C ALA A 249 17.69 -1.76 -7.72
N THR A 250 16.49 -1.33 -8.12
CA THR A 250 15.27 -1.47 -7.32
C THR A 250 14.88 -2.94 -7.12
N VAL A 251 14.90 -3.73 -8.18
CA VAL A 251 14.62 -5.18 -8.13
C VAL A 251 15.60 -5.87 -7.18
N TYR A 252 16.89 -5.56 -7.29
CA TYR A 252 17.91 -6.13 -6.40
C TYR A 252 17.68 -5.73 -4.92
N TYR A 253 17.42 -4.45 -4.66
CA TYR A 253 17.16 -3.94 -3.31
C TYR A 253 15.93 -4.60 -2.68
N PHE A 254 14.80 -4.60 -3.39
CA PHE A 254 13.56 -5.19 -2.87
C PHE A 254 13.60 -6.72 -2.81
N TYR A 255 14.38 -7.38 -3.68
CA TYR A 255 14.65 -8.81 -3.55
C TYR A 255 15.30 -9.11 -2.20
N LYS A 256 16.38 -8.40 -1.83
CA LYS A 256 17.07 -8.57 -0.57
C LYS A 256 16.15 -8.27 0.63
N ILE A 257 15.47 -7.12 0.62
CA ILE A 257 14.57 -6.69 1.71
C ILE A 257 13.37 -7.63 1.87
N SER A 258 12.86 -8.21 0.80
CA SER A 258 11.75 -9.16 0.88
C SER A 258 12.11 -10.42 1.68
N TYR A 259 13.34 -10.89 1.59
CA TYR A 259 13.87 -11.99 2.41
C TYR A 259 14.10 -11.55 3.86
N GLU A 260 14.64 -10.36 4.10
CA GLU A 260 14.86 -9.83 5.44
C GLU A 260 13.54 -9.63 6.21
N LEU A 261 12.54 -9.09 5.54
CA LEU A 261 11.21 -8.84 6.15
C LEU A 261 10.24 -10.02 6.02
N GLN A 262 10.65 -11.10 5.36
CA GLN A 262 9.81 -12.27 5.10
C GLN A 262 8.46 -11.90 4.47
N SER A 263 8.46 -10.90 3.57
CA SER A 263 7.26 -10.35 2.97
C SER A 263 7.02 -10.91 1.57
N VAL A 264 6.01 -11.78 1.45
CA VAL A 264 5.55 -12.31 0.15
C VAL A 264 5.07 -11.21 -0.79
N PHE A 265 4.43 -10.15 -0.23
CA PHE A 265 3.97 -9.02 -1.02
C PHE A 265 5.12 -8.32 -1.75
N LEU A 266 6.17 -7.92 -1.02
CA LEU A 266 7.34 -7.27 -1.62
C LEU A 266 8.01 -8.19 -2.65
N PHE A 267 8.14 -9.47 -2.33
CA PHE A 267 8.76 -10.45 -3.21
C PHE A 267 8.03 -10.62 -4.55
N VAL A 268 6.70 -10.80 -4.49
CA VAL A 268 5.86 -10.98 -5.69
C VAL A 268 5.90 -9.75 -6.59
N PHE A 269 5.79 -8.55 -6.03
CA PHE A 269 5.87 -7.32 -6.83
C PHE A 269 7.27 -7.05 -7.38
N THR A 270 8.33 -7.45 -6.67
CA THR A 270 9.70 -7.40 -7.19
C THR A 270 9.84 -8.24 -8.46
N LEU A 271 9.35 -9.49 -8.41
CA LEU A 271 9.36 -10.38 -9.58
C LEU A 271 8.51 -9.83 -10.72
N LEU A 272 7.32 -9.30 -10.40
CA LEU A 272 6.40 -8.74 -11.38
C LEU A 272 7.02 -7.57 -12.14
N TYR A 273 7.56 -6.58 -11.43
CA TYR A 273 8.19 -5.42 -12.05
C TYR A 273 9.46 -5.79 -12.84
N GLY A 274 10.27 -6.71 -12.30
CA GLY A 274 11.44 -7.25 -13.01
C GLY A 274 11.05 -7.94 -14.30
N TYR A 275 10.00 -8.78 -14.27
CA TYR A 275 9.50 -9.49 -15.44
C TYR A 275 8.91 -8.53 -16.50
N ILE A 276 8.06 -7.58 -16.10
CA ILE A 276 7.49 -6.61 -17.04
C ILE A 276 8.61 -5.77 -17.67
N GLY A 277 9.54 -5.27 -16.86
CA GLY A 277 10.66 -4.48 -17.35
C GLY A 277 11.55 -5.26 -18.31
N PHE A 278 11.87 -6.52 -17.99
CA PHE A 278 12.62 -7.42 -18.89
C PHE A 278 11.91 -7.60 -20.24
N ASN A 279 10.60 -7.86 -20.24
CA ASN A 279 9.84 -8.01 -21.47
C ASN A 279 9.83 -6.74 -22.33
N ILE A 280 9.65 -5.56 -21.72
CA ILE A 280 9.67 -4.27 -22.46
C ILE A 280 11.04 -4.09 -23.13
N VAL A 281 12.12 -4.36 -22.42
CA VAL A 281 13.48 -4.28 -22.96
C VAL A 281 13.71 -5.29 -24.07
N LEU A 282 13.24 -6.53 -23.87
CA LEU A 282 13.31 -7.59 -24.88
C LEU A 282 12.61 -7.17 -26.19
N PHE A 283 11.38 -6.64 -26.09
CA PHE A 283 10.65 -6.15 -27.26
C PHE A 283 11.36 -4.98 -27.96
N LYS A 284 11.92 -4.03 -27.20
CA LYS A 284 12.72 -2.94 -27.80
C LYS A 284 13.97 -3.45 -28.53
N PHE A 285 14.63 -4.48 -28.01
CA PHE A 285 15.75 -5.11 -28.70
C PHE A 285 15.32 -5.85 -29.97
N ILE A 286 14.20 -6.56 -29.93
CA ILE A 286 13.64 -7.25 -31.09
C ILE A 286 13.29 -6.23 -32.20
N ASP A 287 12.67 -5.13 -31.83
CA ASP A 287 12.31 -4.05 -32.76
C ASP A 287 13.56 -3.39 -33.41
N ALA A 288 14.61 -3.19 -32.61
CA ALA A 288 15.86 -2.57 -33.08
C ALA A 288 16.69 -3.45 -34.08
N ILE A 289 16.47 -4.78 -34.10
CA ILE A 289 17.24 -5.71 -34.95
C ILE A 289 16.57 -5.94 -36.32
N ASP A 290 15.46 -5.30 -36.63
CA ASP A 290 14.71 -5.45 -37.90
C ASP A 290 14.36 -6.92 -38.23
N PHE A 291 13.61 -7.53 -37.31
CA PHE A 291 13.31 -8.96 -37.24
C PHE A 291 12.22 -9.41 -38.24
N SER A 292 12.10 -8.76 -39.41
CA SER A 292 11.08 -9.10 -40.40
C SER A 292 11.08 -10.59 -40.83
N SER A 293 12.26 -11.21 -40.85
CA SER A 293 12.39 -12.64 -41.20
C SER A 293 12.15 -13.64 -40.05
N PHE A 294 12.18 -13.16 -38.79
CA PHE A 294 12.01 -14.01 -37.61
C PHE A 294 10.66 -13.76 -36.87
N GLY A 295 9.83 -12.83 -37.35
CA GLY A 295 8.55 -12.49 -36.71
C GLY A 295 7.64 -13.69 -36.53
N GLU A 296 7.60 -14.61 -37.51
CA GLU A 296 6.79 -15.84 -37.43
C GLU A 296 7.24 -16.75 -36.28
N ILE A 297 8.57 -16.88 -36.08
CA ILE A 297 9.14 -17.70 -34.99
C ILE A 297 8.80 -17.07 -33.61
N VAL A 298 8.88 -15.75 -33.49
CA VAL A 298 8.54 -15.05 -32.26
C VAL A 298 7.06 -15.25 -31.90
N ILE A 299 6.16 -15.17 -32.88
CA ILE A 299 4.71 -15.41 -32.67
C ILE A 299 4.44 -16.82 -32.16
N ILE A 300 5.14 -17.84 -32.67
CA ILE A 300 5.00 -19.24 -32.25
C ILE A 300 5.60 -19.47 -30.86
N LEU A 301 6.75 -18.86 -30.55
CA LEU A 301 7.44 -19.05 -29.27
C LEU A 301 6.84 -18.24 -28.11
N ALA A 302 6.20 -17.10 -28.38
CA ALA A 302 5.63 -16.23 -27.34
C ALA A 302 4.65 -16.94 -26.39
N PRO A 303 3.66 -17.74 -26.86
CA PRO A 303 2.77 -18.47 -25.96
C PRO A 303 3.52 -19.47 -25.07
N ILE A 304 4.51 -20.17 -25.60
CA ILE A 304 5.34 -21.14 -24.84
C ILE A 304 6.15 -20.40 -23.76
N TYR A 305 6.73 -19.26 -24.09
CA TYR A 305 7.46 -18.40 -23.17
C TYR A 305 6.54 -17.89 -22.03
N PHE A 306 5.33 -17.38 -22.35
CA PHE A 306 4.41 -16.89 -21.33
C PHE A 306 3.89 -18.01 -20.42
N ILE A 307 3.56 -19.17 -20.95
CA ILE A 307 3.16 -20.33 -20.14
C ILE A 307 4.32 -20.77 -19.25
N GLY A 308 5.52 -20.90 -19.82
CA GLY A 308 6.73 -21.25 -19.05
C GLY A 308 7.05 -20.26 -17.93
N SER A 309 6.87 -18.96 -18.19
CA SER A 309 7.07 -17.91 -17.19
C SER A 309 6.09 -18.03 -16.00
N ILE A 310 4.81 -18.37 -16.23
CA ILE A 310 3.83 -18.60 -15.17
C ILE A 310 4.27 -19.75 -14.25
N PHE A 311 4.70 -20.87 -14.83
CA PHE A 311 5.23 -22.00 -14.03
C PHE A 311 6.50 -21.61 -13.27
N GLY A 312 7.38 -20.83 -13.89
CA GLY A 312 8.57 -20.27 -13.25
C GLY A 312 8.20 -19.41 -12.01
N PHE A 313 7.25 -18.48 -12.17
CA PHE A 313 6.75 -17.64 -11.08
C PHE A 313 6.21 -18.46 -9.91
N ILE A 314 5.34 -19.43 -10.20
CA ILE A 314 4.74 -20.29 -9.17
C ILE A 314 5.85 -21.02 -8.39
N ARG A 315 6.85 -21.57 -9.09
CA ARG A 315 7.96 -22.31 -8.47
C ARG A 315 8.83 -21.40 -7.59
N ILE A 316 9.15 -20.19 -8.05
CA ILE A 316 9.95 -19.22 -7.31
C ILE A 316 9.21 -18.76 -6.05
N ILE A 317 7.91 -18.45 -6.15
CA ILE A 317 7.09 -18.06 -4.99
C ILE A 317 6.96 -19.22 -3.99
N GLN A 318 6.79 -20.45 -4.47
CA GLN A 318 6.75 -21.62 -3.60
C GLN A 318 8.08 -21.85 -2.88
N HIS A 319 9.20 -21.59 -3.54
CA HIS A 319 10.54 -21.69 -2.92
C HIS A 319 10.68 -20.66 -1.80
N PHE A 320 10.37 -19.40 -2.09
CA PHE A 320 10.37 -18.33 -1.08
C PHE A 320 9.49 -18.67 0.15
N ASN A 321 8.30 -19.23 -0.08
CA ASN A 321 7.41 -19.62 1.01
C ASN A 321 7.93 -20.81 1.82
N LYS A 322 8.74 -21.70 1.24
CA LYS A 322 9.37 -22.83 1.95
C LYS A 322 10.53 -22.37 2.84
N GLU A 323 11.29 -21.37 2.41
CA GLU A 323 12.37 -20.82 3.22
C GLU A 323 11.85 -19.97 4.39
N LYS A 324 10.60 -19.52 4.31
CA LYS A 324 9.89 -18.78 5.36
C LYS A 324 9.35 -19.71 6.49
N ALA A 325 9.10 -21.00 6.19
CA ALA A 325 8.54 -21.99 7.11
C ALA A 325 9.63 -22.71 7.89
#